data_24e26f60e12f880277b8f88f56fe6f04
#
_entry.id   24e26f60e12f880277b8f88f56fe6f04
#
_cell.length_a   1.000
_cell.length_b   1.000
_cell.length_c   1.000
_cell.angle_alpha   90.00
_cell.angle_beta   90.00
_cell.angle_gamma   90.00
#
_symmetry.space_group_name_H-M   'P 1'
#
loop_
_entity.id
_entity.type
_entity.pdbx_description
1 polymer ?
#
loop_
_entity_poly.entity_id
_entity_poly.type
_entity_poly.pdbx_seq_one_letter_code
_entity_poly.pdbx_strand_id
1 'polypeptide(L)'
;MRKSREGIGRLGAVLSLCLALALSGIPVSAEPKAGTEKTETEKMPDVPLTEHTQAEAVEWLHHMVGRSVDYDGAYGAQCVDFIKAYYAWLGVEAAHGDAQDYRSNLLPDGFTRIENADPMPGDVLIYTGGKYGHVGIFESEFSTYHQNWGQPYVQELTARYDAISDARYYWGVIRPCFPEYVDPVLNDWTTPDGMTEGQKYRPHGIVTCPVDILSVTIEVIAPNGKTVCSQKIEGGVREVDLSESAELNVTALSPGIYDYVITAETAVKETDLLRIYCAVYADADNVRTMQGGNQALRSACDAANRGVR
;
A
#
# COMPACT_ATOMS: atom_id res chain seq x y z
N MET A 1 -13.25 41.12 41.94
CA MET A 1 -12.73 42.31 41.22
C MET A 1 -12.10 41.82 39.94
N ARG A 2 -12.83 42.00 38.81
CA ARG A 2 -12.57 42.89 37.67
C ARG A 2 -11.13 42.74 37.13
N LYS A 3 -10.88 42.42 35.86
CA LYS A 3 -11.48 42.92 34.59
C LYS A 3 -11.14 41.96 33.43
N SER A 4 -12.12 41.74 32.60
CA SER A 4 -12.06 41.31 31.19
C SER A 4 -11.31 42.31 30.30
N ARG A 5 -10.70 41.85 29.22
CA ARG A 5 -10.55 42.65 27.99
C ARG A 5 -10.60 41.76 26.75
N GLU A 6 -11.63 41.96 25.98
CA GLU A 6 -11.83 41.58 24.58
C GLU A 6 -10.89 42.40 23.67
N GLY A 7 -10.64 41.90 22.46
CA GLY A 7 -9.99 42.63 21.38
C GLY A 7 -9.90 41.74 20.14
N ILE A 8 -10.95 41.58 19.40
CA ILE A 8 -11.31 42.15 18.08
C ILE A 8 -10.26 41.97 17.01
N GLY A 9 -10.70 41.25 16.01
CA GLY A 9 -10.12 40.77 14.78
C GLY A 9 -9.49 41.80 13.82
N ARG A 10 -8.80 41.24 12.84
CA ARG A 10 -8.58 41.89 11.55
C ARG A 10 -8.55 40.81 10.43
N LEU A 11 -9.62 40.79 9.64
CA LEU A 11 -9.61 40.30 8.26
C LEU A 11 -8.65 41.19 7.45
N GLY A 12 -7.71 40.56 6.75
CA GLY A 12 -6.90 41.21 5.72
C GLY A 12 -7.30 40.65 4.35
N ALA A 13 -8.09 41.41 3.61
CA ALA A 13 -8.38 41.17 2.20
C ALA A 13 -7.17 41.55 1.37
N VAL A 14 -6.71 40.63 0.52
CA VAL A 14 -5.69 40.93 -0.51
C VAL A 14 -6.39 41.26 -1.81
N LEU A 15 -6.31 42.50 -2.19
CA LEU A 15 -6.78 43.05 -3.47
C LEU A 15 -5.91 42.49 -4.61
N SER A 16 -6.57 41.95 -5.61
CA SER A 16 -6.00 41.65 -6.94
C SER A 16 -5.84 42.96 -7.72
N LEU A 17 -4.62 43.27 -8.12
CA LEU A 17 -4.33 44.43 -8.99
C LEU A 17 -4.09 43.91 -10.41
N CYS A 18 -5.12 44.03 -11.27
CA CYS A 18 -4.98 43.89 -12.71
C CYS A 18 -4.38 45.16 -13.28
N LEU A 19 -3.20 45.10 -13.88
CA LEU A 19 -2.63 46.20 -14.68
C LEU A 19 -2.74 45.87 -16.17
N ALA A 20 -3.66 46.55 -16.86
CA ALA A 20 -3.76 46.51 -18.30
C ALA A 20 -2.79 47.54 -18.88
N LEU A 21 -1.95 47.14 -19.83
CA LEU A 21 -1.20 48.05 -20.70
C LEU A 21 -1.51 47.75 -22.15
N ALA A 22 -1.93 48.80 -22.85
CA ALA A 22 -2.43 48.78 -24.20
C ALA A 22 -1.32 48.87 -25.26
N LEU A 23 -1.53 48.14 -26.34
CA LEU A 23 -1.31 48.45 -27.76
C LEU A 23 -0.11 49.30 -28.20
N SER A 24 0.82 48.66 -28.92
CA SER A 24 1.38 49.20 -30.14
C SER A 24 1.61 48.05 -31.14
N GLY A 25 1.02 48.21 -32.33
CA GLY A 25 0.98 47.17 -33.36
C GLY A 25 2.27 47.09 -34.17
N ILE A 26 2.56 45.90 -34.69
CA ILE A 26 3.46 45.59 -35.79
C ILE A 26 2.86 44.43 -36.61
N PRO A 27 3.06 44.36 -37.94
CA PRO A 27 2.16 43.65 -38.85
C PRO A 27 2.38 42.14 -38.95
N VAL A 28 1.25 41.47 -39.27
CA VAL A 28 1.11 40.08 -39.64
C VAL A 28 1.91 39.74 -40.89
N SER A 29 2.75 38.70 -40.83
CA SER A 29 2.93 37.71 -41.89
C SER A 29 3.90 36.62 -41.45
N ALA A 30 3.36 35.43 -41.14
CA ALA A 30 3.93 34.11 -41.44
C ALA A 30 3.00 33.02 -40.89
N GLU A 31 2.50 32.18 -41.76
CA GLU A 31 1.75 30.96 -41.41
C GLU A 31 2.61 30.04 -40.53
N PRO A 32 2.08 29.47 -39.46
CA PRO A 32 2.77 28.41 -38.76
C PRO A 32 2.56 27.10 -39.52
N LYS A 33 3.66 26.54 -40.04
CA LYS A 33 3.72 25.11 -40.40
C LYS A 33 3.37 24.27 -39.15
N ALA A 34 2.38 23.39 -39.31
CA ALA A 34 2.09 22.35 -38.36
C ALA A 34 3.32 21.44 -38.20
N GLY A 35 4.12 21.72 -37.21
CA GLY A 35 5.11 20.80 -36.65
C GLY A 35 4.41 19.98 -35.61
N THR A 36 4.18 18.70 -35.90
CA THR A 36 3.85 17.66 -34.91
C THR A 36 5.06 17.52 -34.00
N GLU A 37 5.10 18.31 -32.94
CA GLU A 37 5.97 18.02 -31.81
C GLU A 37 5.47 16.71 -31.16
N LYS A 38 6.11 15.62 -31.54
CA LYS A 38 6.07 14.41 -30.74
C LYS A 38 6.72 14.78 -29.42
N THR A 39 5.90 14.93 -28.39
CA THR A 39 6.37 14.87 -27.01
C THR A 39 6.97 13.47 -26.83
N GLU A 40 8.27 13.32 -27.05
CA GLU A 40 9.00 12.20 -26.49
C GLU A 40 8.82 12.31 -24.98
N THR A 41 8.00 11.45 -24.41
CA THR A 41 7.98 11.19 -22.98
C THR A 41 9.42 10.73 -22.69
N GLU A 42 10.22 11.61 -22.06
CA GLU A 42 11.52 11.22 -21.52
C GLU A 42 11.26 10.00 -20.64
N LYS A 43 11.67 8.83 -21.15
CA LYS A 43 11.69 7.60 -20.37
C LYS A 43 12.61 7.89 -19.20
N MET A 44 12.03 8.03 -17.99
CA MET A 44 12.84 8.10 -16.76
C MET A 44 13.84 6.93 -16.81
N PRO A 45 15.10 7.16 -16.42
CA PRO A 45 16.08 6.09 -16.36
C PRO A 45 15.46 4.93 -15.56
N ASP A 46 15.63 3.69 -16.04
CA ASP A 46 15.27 2.47 -15.29
C ASP A 46 16.13 2.44 -14.02
N VAL A 47 15.69 3.14 -12.97
CA VAL A 47 16.29 3.07 -11.65
C VAL A 47 15.83 1.74 -11.06
N PRO A 48 16.73 0.84 -10.67
CA PRO A 48 16.34 -0.40 -10.01
C PRO A 48 15.54 -0.09 -8.76
N LEU A 49 14.34 -0.65 -8.69
CA LEU A 49 13.45 -0.54 -7.55
C LEU A 49 13.70 -1.71 -6.61
N THR A 50 13.38 -1.53 -5.34
CA THR A 50 13.32 -2.64 -4.38
C THR A 50 12.18 -3.60 -4.75
N GLU A 51 12.26 -4.86 -4.27
CA GLU A 51 11.20 -5.86 -4.51
C GLU A 51 9.91 -5.54 -3.75
N HIS A 52 10.01 -4.72 -2.71
CA HIS A 52 8.92 -4.37 -1.78
C HIS A 52 8.68 -2.87 -1.73
N THR A 53 7.45 -2.49 -1.39
CA THR A 53 7.04 -1.10 -1.20
C THR A 53 7.50 -0.55 0.16
N GLN A 54 7.42 0.78 0.31
CA GLN A 54 7.69 1.45 1.58
C GLN A 54 6.76 0.97 2.73
N ALA A 55 5.49 0.69 2.44
CA ALA A 55 4.55 0.21 3.45
C ALA A 55 4.85 -1.22 3.90
N GLU A 56 5.22 -2.11 2.95
CA GLU A 56 5.68 -3.46 3.29
C GLU A 56 6.98 -3.41 4.11
N ALA A 57 7.85 -2.43 3.86
CA ALA A 57 9.06 -2.24 4.67
C ALA A 57 8.73 -1.91 6.13
N VAL A 58 7.75 -1.06 6.37
CA VAL A 58 7.26 -0.77 7.73
C VAL A 58 6.66 -2.01 8.38
N GLU A 59 5.83 -2.77 7.67
CA GLU A 59 5.26 -4.00 8.19
C GLU A 59 6.33 -5.05 8.53
N TRP A 60 7.37 -5.17 7.69
CA TRP A 60 8.52 -6.02 7.97
C TRP A 60 9.22 -5.62 9.27
N LEU A 61 9.38 -4.32 9.56
CA LEU A 61 9.98 -3.82 10.80
C LEU A 61 9.19 -4.29 12.03
N HIS A 62 7.85 -4.20 11.99
CA HIS A 62 6.98 -4.67 13.07
C HIS A 62 7.20 -6.17 13.36
N HIS A 63 7.34 -6.98 12.31
CA HIS A 63 7.61 -8.41 12.45
C HIS A 63 9.01 -8.75 12.98
N MET A 64 9.96 -7.82 12.89
CA MET A 64 11.34 -8.04 13.36
C MET A 64 11.52 -7.77 14.84
N VAL A 65 10.62 -7.06 15.50
CA VAL A 65 10.71 -6.75 16.94
C VAL A 65 10.88 -8.02 17.77
N GLY A 66 11.86 -8.03 18.67
CA GLY A 66 12.19 -9.16 19.52
C GLY A 66 13.03 -10.26 18.86
N ARG A 67 13.29 -10.19 17.56
CA ARG A 67 14.17 -11.15 16.85
C ARG A 67 15.62 -10.73 16.98
N SER A 68 16.52 -11.69 17.14
CA SER A 68 17.97 -11.49 17.12
C SER A 68 18.50 -11.94 15.77
N VAL A 69 19.06 -11.00 15.00
CA VAL A 69 19.61 -11.23 13.67
C VAL A 69 21.13 -11.25 13.75
N ASP A 70 21.74 -12.39 13.47
CA ASP A 70 23.17 -12.55 13.26
C ASP A 70 23.33 -13.02 11.81
N TYR A 71 23.42 -12.05 10.88
CA TYR A 71 23.30 -12.28 9.44
C TYR A 71 24.50 -13.03 8.87
N ASP A 72 25.70 -12.73 9.35
CA ASP A 72 26.94 -13.33 8.85
C ASP A 72 27.55 -14.38 9.80
N GLY A 73 26.94 -14.60 10.97
CA GLY A 73 27.42 -15.53 12.00
C GLY A 73 28.70 -15.07 12.70
N ALA A 74 29.04 -13.78 12.60
CA ALA A 74 30.26 -13.24 13.14
C ALA A 74 29.97 -12.14 14.20
N TYR A 75 30.61 -12.28 15.35
CA TYR A 75 30.50 -11.33 16.48
C TYR A 75 29.12 -11.22 17.14
N GLY A 76 28.15 -12.11 16.78
CA GLY A 76 26.78 -12.08 17.27
C GLY A 76 25.95 -10.96 16.64
N ALA A 77 24.70 -10.84 17.08
CA ALA A 77 23.73 -9.93 16.49
C ALA A 77 24.13 -8.46 16.63
N GLN A 78 24.55 -7.84 15.55
CA GLN A 78 24.99 -6.44 15.47
C GLN A 78 23.96 -5.56 14.73
N CYS A 79 24.07 -4.25 14.89
CA CYS A 79 23.17 -3.30 14.19
C CYS A 79 23.30 -3.43 12.66
N VAL A 80 24.50 -3.68 12.15
CA VAL A 80 24.74 -3.90 10.71
C VAL A 80 24.11 -5.20 10.20
N ASP A 81 23.98 -6.23 11.03
CA ASP A 81 23.31 -7.48 10.63
C ASP A 81 21.82 -7.28 10.39
N PHE A 82 21.19 -6.45 11.20
CA PHE A 82 19.80 -6.06 10.99
C PHE A 82 19.62 -5.33 9.65
N ILE A 83 20.54 -4.41 9.31
CA ILE A 83 20.50 -3.72 8.02
C ILE A 83 20.80 -4.66 6.86
N LYS A 84 21.73 -5.62 7.00
CA LYS A 84 21.99 -6.64 5.98
C LYS A 84 20.75 -7.51 5.72
N ALA A 85 20.04 -7.92 6.77
CA ALA A 85 18.78 -8.67 6.64
C ALA A 85 17.70 -7.83 5.94
N TYR A 86 17.61 -6.54 6.25
CA TYR A 86 16.71 -5.61 5.58
C TYR A 86 17.01 -5.49 4.09
N TYR A 87 18.28 -5.32 3.70
CA TYR A 87 18.69 -5.24 2.30
C TYR A 87 18.41 -6.54 1.56
N ALA A 88 18.72 -7.70 2.17
CA ALA A 88 18.40 -9.00 1.60
C ALA A 88 16.90 -9.18 1.37
N TRP A 89 16.07 -8.70 2.32
CA TRP A 89 14.62 -8.72 2.15
C TRP A 89 14.17 -7.74 1.05
N LEU A 90 14.82 -6.59 0.89
CA LEU A 90 14.56 -5.66 -0.22
C LEU A 90 15.03 -6.19 -1.60
N GLY A 91 15.63 -7.38 -1.66
CA GLY A 91 16.14 -7.98 -2.90
C GLY A 91 17.49 -7.44 -3.36
N VAL A 92 18.26 -6.79 -2.48
CA VAL A 92 19.55 -6.18 -2.81
C VAL A 92 20.69 -6.69 -1.94
N GLU A 93 21.91 -6.61 -2.45
CA GLU A 93 23.10 -6.96 -1.70
C GLU A 93 23.46 -5.88 -0.68
N ALA A 94 23.74 -6.31 0.54
CA ALA A 94 24.07 -5.39 1.63
C ALA A 94 25.47 -4.78 1.47
N ALA A 95 25.59 -3.54 1.88
CA ALA A 95 26.90 -2.88 2.01
C ALA A 95 27.78 -3.54 3.07
N HIS A 96 29.08 -3.53 2.85
CA HIS A 96 30.08 -4.03 3.79
C HIS A 96 30.62 -2.92 4.67
N GLY A 97 31.10 -3.28 5.87
CA GLY A 97 31.78 -2.40 6.80
C GLY A 97 31.05 -2.21 8.13
N ASP A 98 31.63 -1.40 9.00
CA ASP A 98 31.03 -0.97 10.25
C ASP A 98 29.90 0.04 9.99
N ALA A 99 29.04 0.29 10.98
CA ALA A 99 27.93 1.21 10.83
C ALA A 99 28.33 2.62 10.35
N GLN A 100 29.48 3.14 10.79
CA GLN A 100 29.98 4.43 10.31
C GLN A 100 30.45 4.43 8.85
N ASP A 101 30.77 3.27 8.25
CA ASP A 101 31.17 3.15 6.85
C ASP A 101 29.98 3.32 5.89
N TYR A 102 28.75 3.17 6.40
CA TYR A 102 27.52 3.42 5.65
C TYR A 102 27.42 4.87 5.12
N ARG A 103 28.25 5.80 5.64
CA ARG A 103 28.39 7.17 5.08
C ARG A 103 29.09 7.19 3.72
N SER A 104 29.87 6.17 3.37
CA SER A 104 30.76 6.22 2.21
C SER A 104 30.95 4.90 1.46
N ASN A 105 30.49 3.78 2.00
CA ASN A 105 30.56 2.49 1.31
C ASN A 105 29.72 2.49 0.02
N LEU A 106 29.94 1.47 -0.83
CA LEU A 106 29.17 1.32 -2.06
C LEU A 106 27.69 1.06 -1.70
N LEU A 107 26.79 1.76 -2.37
CA LEU A 107 25.35 1.54 -2.25
C LEU A 107 24.87 0.56 -3.31
N PRO A 108 23.80 -0.20 -3.02
CA PRO A 108 23.04 -0.89 -4.03
C PRO A 108 22.48 0.11 -5.08
N ASP A 109 22.27 -0.36 -6.29
CA ASP A 109 21.59 0.43 -7.31
C ASP A 109 20.18 0.84 -6.80
N GLY A 110 19.77 2.05 -7.14
CA GLY A 110 18.49 2.62 -6.70
C GLY A 110 18.49 3.20 -5.28
N PHE A 111 19.57 3.06 -4.50
CA PHE A 111 19.67 3.64 -3.16
C PHE A 111 20.38 4.99 -3.21
N THR A 112 19.91 5.93 -2.41
CA THR A 112 20.49 7.28 -2.32
C THR A 112 20.94 7.59 -0.90
N ARG A 113 22.18 8.09 -0.76
CA ARG A 113 22.70 8.57 0.53
C ARG A 113 22.49 10.07 0.64
N ILE A 114 21.89 10.51 1.75
CA ILE A 114 21.53 11.92 1.97
C ILE A 114 21.98 12.35 3.36
N GLU A 115 22.96 13.25 3.39
CA GLU A 115 23.47 13.85 4.63
C GLU A 115 22.48 14.87 5.19
N ASN A 116 22.28 14.89 6.52
CA ASN A 116 21.36 15.79 7.23
C ASN A 116 19.91 15.78 6.72
N ALA A 117 19.47 14.68 6.11
CA ALA A 117 18.10 14.55 5.63
C ALA A 117 17.10 14.37 6.77
N ASP A 118 15.91 14.89 6.60
CA ASP A 118 14.75 14.42 7.35
C ASP A 118 14.41 13.01 6.85
N PRO A 119 14.34 12.01 7.74
CA PRO A 119 14.11 10.63 7.34
C PRO A 119 12.68 10.39 6.89
N MET A 120 12.51 9.39 6.02
CA MET A 120 11.24 8.86 5.56
C MET A 120 11.11 7.39 6.00
N PRO A 121 9.88 6.84 6.12
CA PRO A 121 9.68 5.44 6.48
C PRO A 121 10.50 4.50 5.59
N GLY A 122 11.20 3.54 6.21
CA GLY A 122 12.10 2.61 5.52
C GLY A 122 13.54 3.13 5.27
N ASP A 123 13.83 4.39 5.58
CA ASP A 123 15.20 4.91 5.50
C ASP A 123 16.12 4.26 6.55
N VAL A 124 17.34 3.92 6.15
CA VAL A 124 18.38 3.50 7.07
C VAL A 124 19.03 4.72 7.70
N LEU A 125 18.91 4.85 9.00
CA LEU A 125 19.51 5.92 9.81
C LEU A 125 20.99 5.63 10.07
N ILE A 126 21.83 6.63 9.95
CA ILE A 126 23.28 6.54 10.19
C ILE A 126 23.69 7.46 11.35
N TYR A 127 24.32 6.88 12.36
CA TYR A 127 24.88 7.58 13.50
C TYR A 127 26.39 7.35 13.58
N THR A 128 27.16 8.41 13.71
CA THR A 128 28.63 8.37 13.65
C THR A 128 29.33 8.40 15.00
N GLY A 129 28.58 8.28 16.09
CA GLY A 129 29.11 8.26 17.45
C GLY A 129 29.94 7.02 17.77
N GLY A 130 30.96 7.18 18.58
CA GLY A 130 31.85 6.08 19.00
C GLY A 130 32.81 5.60 17.91
N LYS A 131 33.39 4.41 18.12
CA LYS A 131 34.41 3.84 17.22
C LYS A 131 33.80 3.26 15.94
N TYR A 132 32.61 2.66 16.05
CA TYR A 132 32.00 1.87 14.99
C TYR A 132 30.74 2.51 14.40
N GLY A 133 30.24 3.58 15.06
CA GLY A 133 28.95 4.16 14.71
C GLY A 133 27.76 3.28 15.10
N HIS A 134 26.59 3.62 14.59
CA HIS A 134 25.36 2.83 14.74
C HIS A 134 24.44 3.04 13.55
N VAL A 135 23.60 2.06 13.24
CA VAL A 135 22.55 2.13 12.19
C VAL A 135 21.24 1.59 12.73
N GLY A 136 20.15 2.12 12.22
CA GLY A 136 18.80 1.69 12.51
C GLY A 136 17.90 1.96 11.31
N ILE A 137 16.60 1.70 11.42
CA ILE A 137 15.63 1.97 10.36
C ILE A 137 14.53 2.86 10.91
N PHE A 138 14.13 3.84 10.12
CA PHE A 138 13.10 4.82 10.46
C PHE A 138 11.71 4.38 10.04
N GLU A 139 10.73 4.55 10.91
CA GLU A 139 9.32 4.47 10.58
C GLU A 139 8.64 5.83 10.72
N SER A 140 8.80 6.49 11.85
CA SER A 140 8.21 7.79 12.13
C SER A 140 9.11 8.63 13.05
N GLU A 141 8.76 9.88 13.28
CA GLU A 141 9.55 10.79 14.15
C GLU A 141 9.86 10.17 15.53
N PHE A 142 8.95 9.35 16.05
CA PHE A 142 9.04 8.72 17.37
C PHE A 142 9.01 7.19 17.33
N SER A 143 9.30 6.58 16.19
CA SER A 143 9.38 5.12 16.03
C SER A 143 10.53 4.77 15.11
N THR A 144 11.57 4.15 15.67
CA THR A 144 12.77 3.69 14.97
C THR A 144 13.18 2.30 15.46
N TYR A 145 13.75 1.50 14.56
CA TYR A 145 14.07 0.10 14.84
C TYR A 145 15.57 -0.09 14.88
N HIS A 146 16.06 -0.68 15.96
CA HIS A 146 17.48 -0.84 16.22
C HIS A 146 17.79 -2.21 16.79
N GLN A 147 18.92 -2.78 16.39
CA GLN A 147 19.51 -3.96 17.02
C GLN A 147 20.86 -3.60 17.65
N ASN A 148 21.22 -4.25 18.75
CA ASN A 148 22.43 -3.98 19.50
C ASN A 148 22.54 -2.54 20.06
N TRP A 149 21.39 -1.95 20.38
CA TRP A 149 21.26 -0.70 21.13
C TRP A 149 20.86 -1.02 22.57
N GLY A 150 21.80 -1.57 23.34
CA GLY A 150 21.55 -2.05 24.69
C GLY A 150 20.96 -3.46 24.79
N GLN A 151 20.39 -4.00 23.72
CA GLN A 151 19.86 -5.36 23.64
C GLN A 151 20.32 -6.04 22.35
N PRO A 152 20.57 -7.38 22.36
CA PRO A 152 21.05 -8.12 21.19
C PRO A 152 19.93 -8.54 20.23
N TYR A 153 18.80 -7.90 20.27
CA TYR A 153 17.64 -8.16 19.40
C TYR A 153 17.07 -6.83 18.86
N VAL A 154 16.26 -6.92 17.85
CA VAL A 154 15.56 -5.77 17.26
C VAL A 154 14.54 -5.22 18.25
N GLN A 155 14.63 -3.93 18.53
CA GLN A 155 13.72 -3.20 19.41
C GLN A 155 13.22 -1.94 18.70
N GLU A 156 11.99 -1.58 18.95
CA GLU A 156 11.45 -0.28 18.63
C GLU A 156 11.87 0.72 19.73
N LEU A 157 12.41 1.85 19.34
CA LEU A 157 12.71 2.97 20.22
C LEU A 157 11.70 4.09 19.95
N THR A 158 10.99 4.49 21.02
CA THR A 158 9.93 5.51 20.98
C THR A 158 10.44 6.92 21.25
N ALA A 159 11.74 7.15 21.13
CA ALA A 159 12.36 8.47 21.20
C ALA A 159 12.47 9.08 19.80
N ARG A 160 12.57 10.41 19.74
CA ARG A 160 12.82 11.08 18.47
C ARG A 160 14.13 10.57 17.85
N TYR A 161 14.13 10.33 16.54
CA TYR A 161 15.24 9.66 15.84
C TYR A 161 16.61 10.33 16.05
N ASP A 162 16.65 11.66 16.17
CA ASP A 162 17.88 12.44 16.39
C ASP A 162 18.28 12.54 17.88
N ALA A 163 17.41 12.13 18.81
CA ALA A 163 17.68 12.12 20.24
C ALA A 163 18.11 10.75 20.79
N ILE A 164 18.05 9.68 20.00
CA ILE A 164 18.42 8.31 20.40
C ILE A 164 19.91 8.19 20.72
N SER A 165 20.74 8.83 19.92
CA SER A 165 22.12 9.14 20.26
C SER A 165 22.25 10.64 20.25
N ASP A 166 23.15 11.20 21.05
CA ASP A 166 23.39 12.64 21.05
C ASP A 166 23.25 13.21 19.61
N ALA A 167 22.36 14.17 19.40
CA ALA A 167 21.94 14.70 18.08
C ALA A 167 23.12 15.04 17.14
N ARG A 168 24.28 15.39 17.71
CA ARG A 168 25.54 15.60 16.97
C ARG A 168 26.08 14.36 16.26
N TYR A 169 25.55 13.17 16.54
CA TYR A 169 25.98 11.92 15.93
C TYR A 169 25.07 11.43 14.81
N TYR A 170 23.88 11.99 14.67
CA TYR A 170 23.05 11.72 13.51
C TYR A 170 23.72 12.33 12.27
N TRP A 171 24.01 11.49 11.29
CA TRP A 171 24.68 11.93 10.07
C TRP A 171 23.69 12.12 8.90
N GLY A 172 22.68 11.29 8.80
CA GLY A 172 21.72 11.29 7.71
C GLY A 172 21.19 9.88 7.43
N VAL A 173 20.75 9.67 6.19
CA VAL A 173 20.07 8.44 5.79
C VAL A 173 20.67 7.78 4.55
N ILE A 174 20.38 6.48 4.39
CA ILE A 174 20.34 5.83 3.08
C ILE A 174 18.87 5.55 2.77
N ARG A 175 18.39 6.07 1.65
CA ARG A 175 17.01 5.94 1.19
C ARG A 175 16.91 4.91 0.09
N PRO A 176 16.15 3.81 0.28
CA PRO A 176 15.80 2.87 -0.77
C PRO A 176 14.90 3.53 -1.82
N CYS A 177 14.97 3.07 -3.06
CA CYS A 177 14.02 3.47 -4.11
C CYS A 177 12.86 2.47 -4.13
N PHE A 178 11.82 2.77 -3.39
CA PHE A 178 10.62 1.94 -3.33
C PHE A 178 9.77 2.08 -4.59
N PRO A 179 9.12 0.99 -5.06
CA PRO A 179 8.12 1.09 -6.11
C PRO A 179 6.90 1.90 -5.65
N GLU A 180 6.25 2.58 -6.59
CA GLU A 180 4.98 3.23 -6.33
C GLU A 180 3.91 2.18 -6.06
N TYR A 181 3.08 2.42 -5.04
CA TYR A 181 1.97 1.54 -4.74
C TYR A 181 0.89 1.63 -5.83
N VAL A 182 0.45 0.48 -6.31
CA VAL A 182 -0.67 0.33 -7.24
C VAL A 182 -1.72 -0.57 -6.59
N ASP A 183 -2.98 -0.13 -6.65
CA ASP A 183 -4.09 -0.90 -6.08
C ASP A 183 -4.24 -2.29 -6.71
N PRO A 184 -4.67 -3.30 -5.93
CA PRO A 184 -5.04 -4.61 -6.47
C PRO A 184 -6.13 -4.49 -7.54
N VAL A 185 -6.07 -5.35 -8.54
CA VAL A 185 -7.03 -5.40 -9.66
C VAL A 185 -7.65 -6.79 -9.74
N LEU A 186 -8.97 -6.83 -9.91
CA LEU A 186 -9.70 -8.06 -10.20
C LEU A 186 -9.87 -8.21 -11.71
N ASN A 187 -9.28 -9.27 -12.27
CA ASN A 187 -9.31 -9.61 -13.69
C ASN A 187 -10.15 -10.85 -13.94
N ASP A 188 -10.60 -11.04 -15.17
CA ASP A 188 -11.28 -12.25 -15.68
C ASP A 188 -12.44 -12.76 -14.79
N TRP A 189 -13.08 -11.84 -14.07
CA TRP A 189 -14.18 -12.18 -13.19
C TRP A 189 -15.51 -12.35 -13.94
N THR A 190 -16.37 -13.19 -13.38
CA THR A 190 -17.74 -13.35 -13.87
C THR A 190 -18.75 -12.97 -12.79
N THR A 191 -19.88 -12.42 -13.21
CA THR A 191 -21.01 -12.17 -12.30
C THR A 191 -21.37 -13.48 -11.59
N PRO A 192 -21.59 -13.48 -10.26
CA PRO A 192 -22.01 -14.65 -9.51
C PRO A 192 -23.44 -15.05 -9.89
N ASP A 193 -23.56 -15.60 -11.10
CA ASP A 193 -24.79 -16.12 -11.65
C ASP A 193 -24.85 -17.62 -11.38
N GLY A 194 -25.90 -18.08 -10.70
CA GLY A 194 -26.09 -19.50 -10.40
C GLY A 194 -25.83 -19.88 -8.93
N MET A 195 -25.79 -18.93 -8.01
CA MET A 195 -25.93 -19.29 -6.59
C MET A 195 -27.32 -19.89 -6.39
N THR A 196 -27.36 -21.11 -5.86
CA THR A 196 -28.60 -21.85 -5.61
C THR A 196 -28.69 -22.26 -4.15
N GLU A 197 -29.86 -22.09 -3.54
CA GLU A 197 -30.15 -22.57 -2.19
C GLU A 197 -29.72 -24.04 -2.03
N GLY A 198 -29.08 -24.38 -0.93
CA GLY A 198 -28.62 -25.73 -0.66
C GLY A 198 -27.30 -26.14 -1.34
N GLN A 199 -26.69 -25.28 -2.15
CA GLN A 199 -25.47 -25.58 -2.89
C GLN A 199 -24.27 -24.74 -2.41
N LYS A 200 -23.07 -25.10 -2.86
CA LYS A 200 -21.86 -24.31 -2.73
C LYS A 200 -21.61 -23.57 -4.02
N TYR A 201 -21.02 -22.39 -3.90
CA TYR A 201 -20.69 -21.54 -5.05
C TYR A 201 -19.17 -21.30 -5.12
N ARG A 202 -18.59 -21.45 -6.32
CA ARG A 202 -17.21 -21.09 -6.59
C ARG A 202 -17.13 -19.75 -7.30
N PRO A 203 -16.52 -18.73 -6.69
CA PRO A 203 -16.21 -17.48 -7.35
C PRO A 203 -15.28 -17.69 -8.54
N HIS A 204 -15.33 -16.77 -9.51
CA HIS A 204 -14.40 -16.77 -10.63
C HIS A 204 -13.78 -15.40 -10.79
N GLY A 205 -12.46 -15.35 -10.99
CA GLY A 205 -11.66 -14.15 -11.16
C GLY A 205 -10.25 -14.32 -10.61
N ILE A 206 -9.36 -13.46 -11.07
CA ILE A 206 -7.95 -13.43 -10.66
C ILE A 206 -7.65 -12.07 -10.08
N VAL A 207 -7.27 -12.02 -8.80
CA VAL A 207 -6.80 -10.80 -8.15
C VAL A 207 -5.29 -10.71 -8.34
N THR A 208 -4.81 -9.61 -8.91
CA THR A 208 -3.38 -9.34 -9.11
C THR A 208 -2.97 -8.03 -8.46
N CYS A 209 -1.76 -7.97 -7.93
CA CYS A 209 -1.17 -6.76 -7.36
C CYS A 209 0.35 -6.79 -7.58
N PRO A 210 1.01 -5.64 -7.85
CA PRO A 210 2.47 -5.56 -7.89
C PRO A 210 3.14 -5.84 -6.54
N VAL A 211 2.39 -5.70 -5.43
CA VAL A 211 2.84 -5.99 -4.05
C VAL A 211 2.08 -7.19 -3.49
N ASP A 212 2.53 -7.73 -2.37
CA ASP A 212 1.92 -8.89 -1.76
C ASP A 212 0.48 -8.60 -1.29
N ILE A 213 -0.44 -9.45 -1.70
CA ILE A 213 -1.83 -9.47 -1.25
C ILE A 213 -1.84 -10.26 0.05
N LEU A 214 -2.13 -9.61 1.17
CA LEU A 214 -2.17 -10.24 2.49
C LEU A 214 -3.40 -11.13 2.63
N SER A 215 -4.53 -10.69 2.09
CA SER A 215 -5.74 -11.52 2.03
C SER A 215 -6.70 -11.03 0.94
N VAL A 216 -7.58 -11.95 0.50
CA VAL A 216 -8.77 -11.63 -0.29
C VAL A 216 -9.99 -12.11 0.46
N THR A 217 -10.95 -11.22 0.69
CA THR A 217 -12.20 -11.55 1.37
C THR A 217 -13.37 -11.46 0.38
N ILE A 218 -14.21 -12.48 0.38
CA ILE A 218 -15.43 -12.53 -0.42
C ILE A 218 -16.60 -12.62 0.54
N GLU A 219 -17.57 -11.71 0.39
CA GLU A 219 -18.74 -11.64 1.25
C GLU A 219 -20.04 -11.64 0.46
N VAL A 220 -21.06 -12.29 1.04
CA VAL A 220 -22.45 -12.15 0.63
C VAL A 220 -23.19 -11.46 1.77
N ILE A 221 -23.79 -10.31 1.49
CA ILE A 221 -24.38 -9.43 2.49
C ILE A 221 -25.89 -9.32 2.22
N ALA A 222 -26.68 -9.60 3.22
CA ALA A 222 -28.14 -9.50 3.13
C ALA A 222 -28.61 -8.02 3.02
N PRO A 223 -29.83 -7.75 2.54
CA PRO A 223 -30.36 -6.38 2.40
C PRO A 223 -30.42 -5.58 3.72
N ASN A 224 -30.34 -6.23 4.85
CA ASN A 224 -30.28 -5.60 6.17
C ASN A 224 -28.84 -5.22 6.60
N GLY A 225 -27.87 -5.38 5.71
CA GLY A 225 -26.45 -5.07 5.95
C GLY A 225 -25.68 -6.16 6.72
N LYS A 226 -26.30 -7.31 7.01
CA LYS A 226 -25.63 -8.40 7.71
C LYS A 226 -24.90 -9.31 6.74
N THR A 227 -23.60 -9.56 6.94
CA THR A 227 -22.85 -10.61 6.25
C THR A 227 -23.43 -11.98 6.61
N VAL A 228 -23.87 -12.71 5.61
CA VAL A 228 -24.52 -14.03 5.74
C VAL A 228 -23.66 -15.18 5.25
N CYS A 229 -22.67 -14.88 4.42
CA CYS A 229 -21.62 -15.81 4.00
C CYS A 229 -20.33 -15.01 3.80
N SER A 230 -19.22 -15.54 4.24
CA SER A 230 -17.90 -14.93 4.05
C SER A 230 -16.84 -16.00 3.92
N GLN A 231 -15.85 -15.73 3.08
CA GLN A 231 -14.61 -16.50 3.02
C GLN A 231 -13.44 -15.56 2.89
N LYS A 232 -12.43 -15.76 3.75
CA LYS A 232 -11.13 -15.11 3.68
C LYS A 232 -10.11 -16.12 3.12
N ILE A 233 -9.35 -15.69 2.12
CA ILE A 233 -8.22 -16.41 1.54
C ILE A 233 -6.98 -15.69 2.03
N GLU A 234 -6.17 -16.35 2.84
CA GLU A 234 -4.88 -15.80 3.28
C GLU A 234 -3.90 -15.83 2.10
N GLY A 235 -3.11 -14.74 1.96
CA GLY A 235 -2.24 -14.47 0.83
C GLY A 235 -0.76 -14.53 1.19
N GLY A 236 -0.04 -13.45 0.94
CA GLY A 236 1.42 -13.36 0.89
C GLY A 236 1.93 -13.65 -0.52
N VAL A 237 1.08 -13.43 -1.51
CA VAL A 237 1.33 -13.67 -2.94
C VAL A 237 0.82 -12.48 -3.76
N ARG A 238 1.32 -12.34 -4.98
CA ARG A 238 0.94 -11.24 -5.89
C ARG A 238 -0.20 -11.60 -6.84
N GLU A 239 -0.68 -12.83 -6.78
CA GLU A 239 -1.79 -13.33 -7.58
C GLU A 239 -2.62 -14.35 -6.78
N VAL A 240 -3.94 -14.18 -6.78
CA VAL A 240 -4.91 -15.08 -6.15
C VAL A 240 -5.97 -15.47 -7.16
N ASP A 241 -6.03 -16.75 -7.54
CA ASP A 241 -7.12 -17.31 -8.35
C ASP A 241 -8.27 -17.70 -7.41
N LEU A 242 -9.39 -16.99 -7.54
CA LEU A 242 -10.58 -17.20 -6.71
C LEU A 242 -11.24 -18.56 -6.97
N SER A 243 -11.15 -19.07 -8.20
CA SER A 243 -11.76 -20.34 -8.59
C SER A 243 -11.08 -21.56 -7.94
N GLU A 244 -9.80 -21.44 -7.65
CA GLU A 244 -9.02 -22.47 -6.97
C GLU A 244 -9.04 -22.34 -5.45
N SER A 245 -9.09 -21.09 -4.97
CA SER A 245 -8.86 -20.75 -3.57
C SER A 245 -10.14 -20.55 -2.75
N ALA A 246 -11.29 -20.31 -3.40
CA ALA A 246 -12.53 -19.96 -2.71
C ALA A 246 -13.69 -20.93 -3.01
N GLU A 247 -14.47 -21.25 -1.97
CA GLU A 247 -15.75 -21.94 -2.09
C GLU A 247 -16.73 -21.41 -1.04
N LEU A 248 -17.70 -20.60 -1.50
CA LEU A 248 -18.71 -20.00 -0.62
C LEU A 248 -19.80 -21.04 -0.27
N ASN A 249 -20.09 -21.15 1.01
CA ASN A 249 -21.17 -21.99 1.50
C ASN A 249 -22.48 -21.19 1.55
N VAL A 250 -23.28 -21.27 0.50
CA VAL A 250 -24.57 -20.60 0.39
C VAL A 250 -25.76 -21.49 0.76
N THR A 251 -25.51 -22.64 1.39
CA THR A 251 -26.51 -23.67 1.69
C THR A 251 -27.62 -23.20 2.64
N ALA A 252 -27.36 -22.17 3.46
CA ALA A 252 -28.33 -21.64 4.42
C ALA A 252 -28.99 -20.33 3.93
N LEU A 253 -28.67 -19.86 2.71
CA LEU A 253 -29.25 -18.64 2.17
C LEU A 253 -30.62 -18.92 1.52
N SER A 254 -31.62 -18.12 1.87
CA SER A 254 -32.91 -18.15 1.20
C SER A 254 -32.84 -17.49 -0.19
N PRO A 255 -33.73 -17.87 -1.13
CA PRO A 255 -33.80 -17.19 -2.41
C PRO A 255 -34.02 -15.67 -2.24
N GLY A 256 -33.24 -14.88 -2.93
CA GLY A 256 -33.29 -13.41 -2.83
C GLY A 256 -32.13 -12.70 -3.53
N ILE A 257 -32.09 -11.38 -3.36
CA ILE A 257 -31.01 -10.53 -3.86
C ILE A 257 -30.12 -10.13 -2.67
N TYR A 258 -28.82 -10.21 -2.87
CA TYR A 258 -27.78 -9.94 -1.90
C TYR A 258 -26.70 -9.06 -2.52
N ASP A 259 -25.96 -8.34 -1.69
CA ASP A 259 -24.70 -7.72 -2.12
C ASP A 259 -23.60 -8.80 -2.15
N TYR A 260 -22.83 -8.82 -3.22
CA TYR A 260 -21.65 -9.63 -3.38
C TYR A 260 -20.44 -8.71 -3.42
N VAL A 261 -19.51 -8.89 -2.48
CA VAL A 261 -18.38 -7.99 -2.30
C VAL A 261 -17.09 -8.81 -2.33
N ILE A 262 -16.09 -8.30 -3.04
CA ILE A 262 -14.71 -8.81 -3.01
C ILE A 262 -13.82 -7.66 -2.58
N THR A 263 -13.05 -7.87 -1.53
CA THR A 263 -12.02 -6.93 -1.04
C THR A 263 -10.67 -7.61 -1.04
N ALA A 264 -9.61 -6.84 -1.28
CA ALA A 264 -8.23 -7.29 -1.12
C ALA A 264 -7.53 -6.40 -0.10
N GLU A 265 -6.75 -7.02 0.78
CA GLU A 265 -5.93 -6.39 1.80
C GLU A 265 -4.46 -6.48 1.39
N THR A 266 -3.74 -5.36 1.47
CA THR A 266 -2.29 -5.29 1.31
C THR A 266 -1.69 -4.60 2.55
N ALA A 267 -0.38 -4.52 2.67
CA ALA A 267 0.27 -3.76 3.76
C ALA A 267 -0.09 -2.26 3.76
N VAL A 268 -0.60 -1.74 2.65
CA VAL A 268 -0.96 -0.31 2.52
C VAL A 268 -2.38 -0.04 2.95
N LYS A 269 -3.33 -0.83 2.45
CA LYS A 269 -4.76 -0.64 2.71
C LYS A 269 -5.60 -1.84 2.27
N GLU A 270 -6.85 -1.84 2.71
CA GLU A 270 -7.92 -2.65 2.14
C GLU A 270 -8.56 -1.92 0.95
N THR A 271 -8.86 -2.64 -0.13
CA THR A 271 -9.42 -2.10 -1.37
C THR A 271 -10.65 -2.91 -1.79
N ASP A 272 -11.78 -2.24 -1.98
CA ASP A 272 -12.97 -2.85 -2.60
C ASP A 272 -12.68 -3.08 -4.09
N LEU A 273 -12.63 -4.35 -4.52
CA LEU A 273 -12.40 -4.75 -5.91
C LEU A 273 -13.69 -4.89 -6.71
N LEU A 274 -14.72 -5.36 -6.06
CA LEU A 274 -16.03 -5.58 -6.66
C LEU A 274 -17.12 -5.44 -5.60
N ARG A 275 -18.16 -4.69 -5.94
CA ARG A 275 -19.42 -4.65 -5.20
C ARG A 275 -20.59 -4.65 -6.17
N ILE A 276 -21.32 -5.76 -6.22
CA ILE A 276 -22.45 -5.95 -7.12
C ILE A 276 -23.59 -6.67 -6.40
N TYR A 277 -24.77 -6.65 -7.00
CA TYR A 277 -25.86 -7.50 -6.56
C TYR A 277 -25.74 -8.90 -7.17
N CYS A 278 -26.02 -9.93 -6.37
CA CYS A 278 -26.16 -11.30 -6.82
C CYS A 278 -27.50 -11.88 -6.42
N ALA A 279 -27.97 -12.87 -7.17
CA ALA A 279 -29.20 -13.60 -6.87
C ALA A 279 -28.87 -14.99 -6.31
N VAL A 280 -29.52 -15.34 -5.21
CA VAL A 280 -29.61 -16.73 -4.74
C VAL A 280 -30.95 -17.28 -5.21
N TYR A 281 -30.91 -18.37 -5.98
CA TYR A 281 -32.07 -19.01 -6.56
C TYR A 281 -32.61 -20.14 -5.67
N ALA A 282 -33.92 -20.38 -5.75
CA ALA A 282 -34.49 -21.56 -5.14
C ALA A 282 -33.99 -22.84 -5.84
N ASP A 283 -33.89 -23.93 -5.10
CA ASP A 283 -33.50 -25.23 -5.65
C ASP A 283 -34.46 -25.70 -6.75
N ALA A 284 -33.89 -26.22 -7.83
CA ALA A 284 -34.61 -26.57 -9.04
C ALA A 284 -35.53 -27.78 -8.90
N ASP A 285 -35.40 -28.61 -7.89
CA ASP A 285 -36.24 -29.79 -7.67
C ASP A 285 -37.72 -29.45 -7.34
N ASN A 286 -38.01 -28.18 -6.99
CA ASN A 286 -39.34 -27.60 -6.78
C ASN A 286 -39.87 -26.81 -7.97
N VAL A 287 -39.49 -27.13 -9.19
CA VAL A 287 -39.27 -26.28 -10.37
C VAL A 287 -40.50 -25.74 -11.08
N ARG A 288 -41.68 -26.25 -10.94
CA ARG A 288 -42.82 -25.75 -11.77
C ARG A 288 -43.38 -24.40 -11.34
N THR A 289 -43.24 -24.04 -10.08
CA THR A 289 -43.75 -22.75 -9.52
C THR A 289 -42.66 -21.67 -9.42
N MET A 290 -41.39 -22.05 -9.43
CA MET A 290 -40.25 -21.20 -9.10
C MET A 290 -39.49 -20.63 -10.32
N GLN A 291 -39.68 -21.15 -11.54
CA GLN A 291 -39.00 -20.63 -12.74
C GLN A 291 -39.28 -19.14 -12.98
N GLY A 292 -40.52 -18.69 -12.75
CA GLY A 292 -40.87 -17.26 -12.87
C GLY A 292 -40.20 -16.39 -11.80
N GLY A 293 -40.06 -16.90 -10.57
CA GLY A 293 -39.41 -16.21 -9.47
C GLY A 293 -37.91 -16.06 -9.69
N ASN A 294 -37.25 -17.11 -10.09
CA ASN A 294 -35.80 -17.09 -10.37
C ASN A 294 -35.47 -16.18 -11.57
N GLN A 295 -36.31 -16.15 -12.60
CA GLN A 295 -36.17 -15.24 -13.74
C GLN A 295 -36.36 -13.78 -13.32
N ALA A 296 -37.29 -13.49 -12.43
CA ALA A 296 -37.52 -12.15 -11.91
C ALA A 296 -36.32 -11.66 -11.05
N LEU A 297 -35.77 -12.52 -10.20
CA LEU A 297 -34.56 -12.23 -9.41
C LEU A 297 -33.36 -11.93 -10.32
N ARG A 298 -33.12 -12.75 -11.34
CA ARG A 298 -32.09 -12.54 -12.35
C ARG A 298 -32.24 -11.18 -13.03
N SER A 299 -33.44 -10.89 -13.55
CA SER A 299 -33.72 -9.64 -14.25
C SER A 299 -33.53 -8.42 -13.34
N ALA A 300 -33.89 -8.51 -12.06
CA ALA A 300 -33.72 -7.44 -11.09
C ALA A 300 -32.21 -7.23 -10.77
N CYS A 301 -31.46 -8.30 -10.61
CA CYS A 301 -30.01 -8.27 -10.39
C CYS A 301 -29.26 -7.63 -11.57
N ASP A 302 -29.60 -8.07 -12.81
CA ASP A 302 -29.02 -7.53 -14.05
C ASP A 302 -29.35 -6.04 -14.21
N ALA A 303 -30.56 -5.64 -13.80
CA ALA A 303 -30.98 -4.24 -13.84
C ALA A 303 -30.20 -3.37 -12.83
N ALA A 304 -29.99 -3.88 -11.64
CA ALA A 304 -29.24 -3.19 -10.59
C ALA A 304 -27.75 -3.05 -10.93
N ASN A 305 -27.17 -4.06 -11.58
CA ASN A 305 -25.76 -4.08 -11.96
C ASN A 305 -25.46 -3.35 -13.30
N ARG A 306 -26.46 -2.76 -13.96
CA ARG A 306 -26.22 -1.96 -15.16
C ARG A 306 -25.38 -0.72 -14.84
N GLY A 307 -24.10 -0.75 -15.21
CA GLY A 307 -23.14 0.33 -14.99
C GLY A 307 -21.90 -0.07 -14.19
N VAL A 308 -21.81 -1.30 -13.73
CA VAL A 308 -20.66 -1.86 -12.98
C VAL A 308 -19.70 -2.62 -13.94
N ARG A 309 -19.61 -2.22 -15.21
CA ARG A 309 -18.70 -2.85 -16.20
C ARG A 309 -17.62 -1.88 -16.61
#